data_3856aea5b68d5bacba907e8222de26fa
#
_entry.id   3856aea5b68d5bacba907e8222de26fa
#
_cell.length_a   1.000
_cell.length_b   1.000
_cell.length_c   1.000
_cell.angle_alpha   90.00
_cell.angle_beta   90.00
_cell.angle_gamma   90.00
#
_symmetry.space_group_name_H-M   'P 1'
#
loop_
_entity.id
_entity.type
_entity.pdbx_description
1 polymer ?
#
loop_
_entity_poly.entity_id
_entity_poly.type
_entity_poly.pdbx_seq_one_letter_code
_entity_poly.pdbx_strand_id
1 'polypeptide(L)'
;MSGHRFAFPIMIAASMCVTPAFAATESSYVYCDNGTRCFKQPCPWNSALDLATGKIIKGVSIDTSGLPQQDQALDLSNKLHAGKIVVRGSIERRTQTITGKDYTLSWLVATRVVRAAKDSERKHCTSH
;
A
#
# COMPACT_ATOMS: atom_id res chain seq x y z
N MET A 1 11.71 3.54 -70.99
CA MET A 1 12.32 4.04 -69.76
C MET A 1 11.32 4.12 -68.67
N SER A 2 11.36 3.14 -67.85
CA SER A 2 10.41 3.01 -66.79
C SER A 2 10.92 3.75 -65.54
N GLY A 3 10.23 4.79 -65.13
CA GLY A 3 10.47 5.42 -63.86
C GLY A 3 9.88 4.56 -62.78
N HIS A 4 10.72 3.98 -61.97
CA HIS A 4 10.24 3.31 -60.78
C HIS A 4 9.94 4.32 -59.69
N ARG A 5 8.68 4.54 -59.48
CA ARG A 5 8.26 5.33 -58.33
C ARG A 5 8.06 4.36 -57.14
N PHE A 6 8.98 4.41 -56.25
CA PHE A 6 8.79 3.72 -54.98
C PHE A 6 7.90 4.56 -54.08
N ALA A 7 6.67 4.12 -53.93
CA ALA A 7 5.83 4.65 -52.90
C ALA A 7 6.25 4.01 -51.57
N PHE A 8 6.87 4.77 -50.73
CA PHE A 8 7.13 4.32 -49.37
C PHE A 8 5.84 4.42 -48.57
N PRO A 9 5.34 3.35 -48.01
CA PRO A 9 4.23 3.47 -47.07
C PRO A 9 4.73 4.25 -45.87
N ILE A 10 4.08 5.38 -45.63
CA ILE A 10 4.29 6.12 -44.40
C ILE A 10 3.71 5.25 -43.29
N MET A 11 4.58 4.61 -42.53
CA MET A 11 4.16 3.98 -41.32
C MET A 11 3.84 5.08 -40.32
N ILE A 12 2.56 5.34 -40.15
CA ILE A 12 2.10 6.11 -39.01
C ILE A 12 2.24 5.22 -37.80
N ALA A 13 3.30 5.42 -37.05
CA ALA A 13 3.41 4.83 -35.75
C ALA A 13 2.30 5.45 -34.90
N ALA A 14 1.23 4.71 -34.66
CA ALA A 14 0.26 5.08 -33.68
C ALA A 14 0.97 5.08 -32.34
N SER A 15 1.34 6.25 -31.85
CA SER A 15 1.82 6.37 -30.48
C SER A 15 0.63 6.05 -29.59
N MET A 16 0.64 4.86 -29.02
CA MET A 16 -0.29 4.50 -27.96
C MET A 16 0.07 5.37 -26.77
N CYS A 17 -0.70 6.45 -26.57
CA CYS A 17 -0.74 7.10 -25.30
C CYS A 17 -1.32 6.11 -24.29
N VAL A 18 -0.46 5.36 -23.64
CA VAL A 18 -0.85 4.66 -22.42
C VAL A 18 -1.07 5.76 -21.39
N THR A 19 -2.33 6.17 -21.22
CA THR A 19 -2.69 6.91 -20.03
C THR A 19 -2.38 5.99 -18.84
N PRO A 20 -1.48 6.40 -17.94
CA PRO A 20 -1.31 5.61 -16.72
C PRO A 20 -2.66 5.60 -16.01
N ALA A 21 -3.28 4.45 -15.91
CA ALA A 21 -4.33 4.26 -14.95
C ALA A 21 -3.78 4.78 -13.62
N PHE A 22 -4.55 5.61 -12.90
CA PHE A 22 -4.17 6.05 -11.56
C PHE A 22 -4.15 4.83 -10.64
N ALA A 23 -3.17 3.96 -10.83
CA ALA A 23 -2.82 2.97 -9.84
C ALA A 23 -2.27 3.73 -8.66
N ALA A 24 -2.89 3.56 -7.49
CA ALA A 24 -2.33 4.08 -6.26
C ALA A 24 -0.86 3.64 -6.21
N THR A 25 0.04 4.60 -6.00
CA THR A 25 1.47 4.35 -6.01
C THR A 25 1.81 3.36 -4.90
N GLU A 26 2.39 2.23 -5.26
CA GLU A 26 2.90 1.28 -4.28
C GLU A 26 4.16 1.82 -3.62
N SER A 27 4.25 1.59 -2.32
CA SER A 27 5.42 1.90 -1.52
C SER A 27 5.68 0.77 -0.52
N SER A 28 6.76 0.88 0.22
CA SER A 28 7.08 -0.05 1.30
C SER A 28 6.72 0.58 2.64
N TYR A 29 6.05 -0.18 3.48
CA TYR A 29 5.50 0.30 4.75
C TYR A 29 5.87 -0.61 5.90
N VAL A 30 6.05 -0.03 7.07
CA VAL A 30 6.03 -0.74 8.35
C VAL A 30 4.73 -0.37 9.07
N TYR A 31 3.84 -1.34 9.16
CA TYR A 31 2.55 -1.22 9.83
C TYR A 31 2.66 -1.74 11.26
N CYS A 32 2.06 -1.06 12.23
CA CYS A 32 2.06 -1.55 13.61
C CYS A 32 1.04 -0.85 14.49
N ASP A 33 0.81 -1.42 15.66
CA ASP A 33 0.10 -0.79 16.77
C ASP A 33 0.93 0.39 17.29
N ASN A 34 0.34 1.58 17.36
CA ASN A 34 1.00 2.81 17.82
C ASN A 34 0.76 3.13 19.29
N GLY A 35 0.06 2.28 20.03
CA GLY A 35 -0.23 2.47 21.44
C GLY A 35 -1.43 3.36 21.75
N THR A 36 -2.03 4.01 20.77
CA THR A 36 -3.21 4.84 20.98
C THR A 36 -4.41 3.98 21.37
N ARG A 37 -5.14 4.39 22.38
CA ARG A 37 -6.37 3.74 22.83
C ARG A 37 -7.48 4.78 22.95
N CYS A 38 -8.68 4.41 22.54
CA CYS A 38 -9.84 5.29 22.50
C CYS A 38 -11.07 4.57 23.07
N PHE A 39 -12.00 5.37 23.61
CA PHE A 39 -13.29 4.85 24.06
C PHE A 39 -14.31 4.70 22.94
N LYS A 40 -14.12 5.40 21.82
CA LYS A 40 -15.03 5.40 20.67
C LYS A 40 -14.31 5.01 19.39
N GLN A 41 -15.00 4.25 18.53
CA GLN A 41 -14.60 4.00 17.16
C GLN A 41 -14.89 5.23 16.28
N PRO A 42 -14.10 5.50 15.22
CA PRO A 42 -12.87 4.84 14.86
C PRO A 42 -11.69 5.33 15.70
N CYS A 43 -10.87 4.42 16.20
CA CYS A 43 -9.68 4.76 16.96
C CYS A 43 -8.42 4.62 16.10
N PRO A 44 -7.54 5.65 16.00
CA PRO A 44 -6.35 5.58 15.16
C PRO A 44 -5.20 4.82 15.85
N TRP A 45 -5.43 3.59 16.25
CA TRP A 45 -4.51 2.78 17.07
C TRP A 45 -3.43 2.04 16.27
N ASN A 46 -3.53 2.02 14.95
CA ASN A 46 -2.50 1.50 14.06
C ASN A 46 -1.92 2.61 13.20
N SER A 47 -0.65 2.48 12.86
CA SER A 47 0.06 3.41 11.99
C SER A 47 0.88 2.68 10.94
N ALA A 48 1.15 3.35 9.82
CA ALA A 48 2.04 2.88 8.79
C ALA A 48 3.12 3.92 8.52
N LEU A 49 4.37 3.50 8.56
CA LEU A 49 5.51 4.32 8.15
C LEU A 49 5.79 4.06 6.68
N ASP A 50 5.69 5.09 5.86
CA ASP A 50 6.15 5.04 4.47
C ASP A 50 7.66 5.18 4.44
N LEU A 51 8.35 4.13 4.03
CA LEU A 51 9.82 4.09 4.01
C LEU A 51 10.42 5.00 2.93
N ALA A 52 9.68 5.31 1.87
CA ALA A 52 10.15 6.18 0.80
C ALA A 52 10.20 7.65 1.23
N THR A 53 9.27 8.09 2.07
CA THR A 53 9.11 9.50 2.47
C THR A 53 9.42 9.74 3.94
N GLY A 54 9.45 8.71 4.77
CA GLY A 54 9.54 8.82 6.22
C GLY A 54 8.25 9.31 6.89
N LYS A 55 7.16 9.44 6.15
CA LYS A 55 5.88 9.89 6.66
C LYS A 55 5.16 8.79 7.43
N ILE A 56 4.64 9.14 8.60
CA ILE A 56 3.81 8.25 9.42
C ILE A 56 2.34 8.58 9.18
N ILE A 57 1.56 7.58 8.82
CA ILE A 57 0.12 7.69 8.61
C ILE A 57 -0.58 7.01 9.78
N LYS A 58 -1.30 7.79 10.59
CA LYS A 58 -2.06 7.28 11.74
C LYS A 58 -3.47 6.87 11.32
N GLY A 59 -4.02 5.88 12.01
CA GLY A 59 -5.40 5.45 11.77
C GLY A 59 -5.55 4.64 10.50
N VAL A 60 -4.55 3.84 10.18
CA VAL A 60 -4.54 2.97 8.99
C VAL A 60 -4.90 1.56 9.41
N SER A 61 -5.91 0.99 8.74
CA SER A 61 -6.18 -0.45 8.80
C SER A 61 -5.37 -1.17 7.73
N ILE A 62 -5.23 -2.49 7.85
CA ILE A 62 -4.51 -3.27 6.85
C ILE A 62 -5.42 -4.30 6.20
N ASP A 63 -5.30 -4.42 4.88
CA ASP A 63 -5.94 -5.45 4.08
C ASP A 63 -4.86 -6.41 3.57
N THR A 64 -4.87 -7.63 4.08
CA THR A 64 -3.90 -8.68 3.71
C THR A 64 -4.45 -9.68 2.71
N SER A 65 -5.68 -9.49 2.23
CA SER A 65 -6.32 -10.43 1.31
C SER A 65 -5.60 -10.57 -0.03
N GLY A 66 -4.87 -9.54 -0.45
CA GLY A 66 -4.08 -9.55 -1.69
C GLY A 66 -2.68 -10.14 -1.57
N LEU A 67 -2.27 -10.56 -0.37
CA LEU A 67 -0.96 -11.19 -0.19
C LEU A 67 -0.90 -12.56 -0.84
N PRO A 68 0.23 -12.93 -1.50
CA PRO A 68 0.45 -14.29 -1.96
C PRO A 68 0.33 -15.28 -0.79
N GLN A 69 -0.14 -16.48 -1.08
CA GLN A 69 -0.35 -17.50 -0.06
C GLN A 69 0.93 -17.82 0.75
N GLN A 70 2.08 -17.76 0.10
CA GLN A 70 3.38 -17.95 0.75
C GLN A 70 3.71 -16.88 1.81
N ASP A 71 3.11 -15.68 1.69
CA ASP A 71 3.28 -14.59 2.65
C ASP A 71 2.26 -14.65 3.79
N GLN A 72 1.26 -15.51 3.69
CA GLN A 72 0.21 -15.68 4.70
C GLN A 72 0.60 -16.75 5.72
N ALA A 73 1.69 -16.50 6.46
CA ALA A 73 2.12 -17.38 7.54
C ALA A 73 1.16 -17.30 8.74
N LEU A 74 1.14 -18.35 9.57
CA LEU A 74 0.27 -18.42 10.74
C LEU A 74 0.45 -17.26 11.73
N ASP A 75 1.64 -16.70 11.81
CA ASP A 75 1.99 -15.61 12.72
C ASP A 75 2.01 -14.22 12.02
N LEU A 76 1.52 -14.12 10.79
CA LEU A 76 1.53 -12.90 10.00
C LEU A 76 0.89 -11.72 10.75
N SER A 77 -0.29 -11.93 11.32
CA SER A 77 -1.00 -10.88 12.04
C SER A 77 -0.19 -10.34 13.23
N ASN A 78 0.45 -11.22 14.00
CA ASN A 78 1.28 -10.83 15.12
C ASN A 78 2.51 -10.03 14.67
N LYS A 79 3.17 -10.48 13.62
CA LYS A 79 4.33 -9.77 13.05
C LYS A 79 3.97 -8.41 12.49
N LEU A 80 2.82 -8.30 11.82
CA LEU A 80 2.32 -7.03 11.31
C LEU A 80 2.08 -6.03 12.43
N HIS A 81 1.28 -6.41 13.44
CA HIS A 81 0.94 -5.51 14.53
C HIS A 81 2.14 -5.13 15.40
N ALA A 82 3.15 -5.97 15.46
CA ALA A 82 4.40 -5.68 16.15
C ALA A 82 5.40 -4.86 15.31
N GLY A 83 5.10 -4.59 14.06
CA GLY A 83 6.00 -3.85 13.16
C GLY A 83 7.26 -4.61 12.78
N LYS A 84 7.21 -5.94 12.78
CA LYS A 84 8.39 -6.78 12.53
C LYS A 84 8.71 -7.02 11.07
N ILE A 85 7.80 -6.68 10.17
CA ILE A 85 7.95 -6.93 8.73
C ILE A 85 7.64 -5.68 7.92
N VAL A 86 8.32 -5.55 6.79
CA VAL A 86 8.04 -4.55 5.77
C VAL A 86 7.13 -5.17 4.74
N VAL A 87 6.04 -4.49 4.43
CA VAL A 87 5.10 -4.89 3.37
C VAL A 87 5.10 -3.86 2.26
N ARG A 88 4.92 -4.34 1.04
CA ARG A 88 4.66 -3.47 -0.09
C ARG A 88 3.16 -3.37 -0.31
N GLY A 89 2.70 -2.17 -0.65
CA GLY A 89 1.29 -1.93 -0.88
C GLY A 89 1.00 -0.47 -1.19
N SER A 90 -0.27 -0.14 -1.14
CA SER A 90 -0.77 1.22 -1.39
C SER A 90 -1.80 1.61 -0.35
N ILE A 91 -1.94 2.92 -0.15
CA ILE A 91 -2.96 3.47 0.75
C ILE A 91 -4.22 3.75 -0.07
N GLU A 92 -5.33 3.18 0.39
CA GLU A 92 -6.65 3.34 -0.20
C GLU A 92 -7.60 3.96 0.82
N ARG A 93 -8.48 4.84 0.36
CA ARG A 93 -9.54 5.42 1.19
C ARG A 93 -10.82 4.62 0.99
N ARG A 94 -11.41 4.15 2.09
CA ARG A 94 -12.66 3.36 2.07
C ARG A 94 -13.67 3.98 3.01
N THR A 95 -14.92 4.04 2.56
CA THR A 95 -16.04 4.46 3.42
C THR A 95 -16.55 3.26 4.19
N GLN A 96 -16.68 3.42 5.49
CA GLN A 96 -17.16 2.40 6.42
C GLN A 96 -18.27 2.97 7.30
N THR A 97 -19.32 2.19 7.52
CA THR A 97 -20.38 2.54 8.47
C THR A 97 -20.05 1.93 9.83
N ILE A 98 -19.88 2.78 10.83
CA ILE A 98 -19.60 2.38 12.23
C ILE A 98 -20.66 3.01 13.11
N THR A 99 -21.43 2.18 13.83
CA THR A 99 -22.52 2.64 14.70
C THR A 99 -23.50 3.61 14.01
N GLY A 100 -23.90 3.28 12.78
CA GLY A 100 -24.85 4.07 12.00
C GLY A 100 -24.31 5.35 11.37
N LYS A 101 -23.01 5.60 11.47
CA LYS A 101 -22.35 6.78 10.91
C LYS A 101 -21.28 6.38 9.91
N ASP A 102 -21.18 7.11 8.78
CA ASP A 102 -20.20 6.84 7.74
C ASP A 102 -18.88 7.57 8.02
N TYR A 103 -17.79 6.83 7.91
CA TYR A 103 -16.42 7.33 8.03
C TYR A 103 -15.62 6.95 6.80
N THR A 104 -14.76 7.85 6.35
CA THR A 104 -13.75 7.54 5.33
C THR A 104 -12.43 7.26 6.02
N LEU A 105 -11.97 6.02 5.92
CA LEU A 105 -10.78 5.53 6.61
C LEU A 105 -9.70 5.14 5.62
N SER A 106 -8.45 5.25 6.06
CA SER A 106 -7.30 4.81 5.28
C SER A 106 -7.04 3.33 5.50
N TRP A 107 -6.74 2.62 4.40
CA TRP A 107 -6.39 1.21 4.40
C TRP A 107 -5.07 1.01 3.68
N LEU A 108 -4.17 0.28 4.31
CA LEU A 108 -2.97 -0.22 3.64
C LEU A 108 -3.33 -1.54 2.97
N VAL A 109 -3.37 -1.53 1.64
CA VAL A 109 -3.62 -2.73 0.84
C VAL A 109 -2.28 -3.37 0.55
N ALA A 110 -1.94 -4.40 1.32
CA ALA A 110 -0.66 -5.09 1.20
C ALA A 110 -0.68 -6.06 0.03
N THR A 111 0.36 -6.02 -0.80
CA THR A 111 0.50 -6.89 -1.98
C THR A 111 1.56 -7.96 -1.81
N ARG A 112 2.55 -7.74 -0.95
CA ARG A 112 3.57 -8.74 -0.60
C ARG A 112 4.33 -8.36 0.66
N VAL A 113 4.91 -9.36 1.30
CA VAL A 113 5.90 -9.19 2.37
C VAL A 113 7.27 -9.03 1.72
N VAL A 114 8.02 -8.01 2.10
CA VAL A 114 9.31 -7.68 1.49
C VAL A 114 10.47 -8.27 2.26
N ARG A 115 10.52 -7.99 3.57
CA ARG A 115 11.62 -8.37 4.47
C ARG A 115 11.26 -8.11 5.91
N ALA A 116 12.12 -8.53 6.83
CA ALA A 116 12.04 -8.10 8.22
C ALA A 116 12.29 -6.60 8.36
N ALA A 117 11.59 -5.94 9.26
CA ALA A 117 11.80 -4.54 9.57
C ALA A 117 13.06 -4.37 10.44
N LYS A 118 13.76 -3.24 10.25
CA LYS A 118 14.87 -2.83 11.10
C LYS A 118 14.34 -2.11 12.34
N ASP A 119 15.09 -2.12 13.42
CA ASP A 119 14.71 -1.41 14.66
C ASP A 119 14.47 0.08 14.43
N SER A 120 15.27 0.72 13.56
CA SER A 120 15.11 2.12 13.19
C SER A 120 13.78 2.41 12.47
N GLU A 121 13.17 1.40 11.86
CA GLU A 121 11.91 1.50 11.13
C GLU A 121 10.68 1.26 12.02
N ARG A 122 10.90 0.95 13.29
CA ARG A 122 9.85 0.59 14.26
C ARG A 122 9.63 1.64 15.35
N LYS A 123 10.22 2.82 15.22
CA LYS A 123 10.15 3.86 16.27
C LYS A 123 8.75 4.39 16.52
N HIS A 124 7.86 4.30 15.53
CA HIS A 124 6.45 4.68 15.66
C HIS A 124 5.58 3.59 16.27
N CYS A 125 6.13 2.41 16.49
CA CYS A 125 5.42 1.26 17.04
C CYS A 125 5.52 1.26 18.57
N THR A 126 4.53 0.64 19.23
CA THR A 126 4.68 0.29 20.63
C THR A 126 5.76 -0.76 20.75
N SER A 127 6.77 -0.49 21.58
CA SER A 127 7.81 -1.48 21.88
C SER A 127 7.28 -2.53 22.84
N HIS A 128 7.40 -3.77 22.45
CA HIS A 128 7.14 -4.94 23.28
C HIS A 128 8.32 -5.89 23.21
#